data_a0a2afdb71df039b15836fbb7e3d9d2b
#
_entry.id   a0a2afdb71df039b15836fbb7e3d9d2b
#
_cell.length_a   1.000
_cell.length_b   1.000
_cell.length_c   1.000
_cell.angle_alpha   90.00
_cell.angle_beta   90.00
_cell.angle_gamma   90.00
#
_symmetry.space_group_name_H-M   'P 1'
#
loop_
_entity.id
_entity.type
_entity.pdbx_description
1 polymer ?
#
loop_
_entity_poly.entity_id
_entity_poly.type
_entity_poly.pdbx_seq_one_letter_code
_entity_poly.pdbx_strand_id
1 'polypeptide(L)'
;MNQYQRVAFYTLGCKLNFSETSTISRLFEDGGFAKVDFEEHPDVFVINTCSVTENADKKCKQLVKRAKKISPESMVIILGCYAQLKPEEIAQMPGVDLVLGANEKFNVLEHLEQKRSEIEQHHSNPAALEKATIVHDNIKHTHDFIPSHSYGDRTRSFLKVQDGCDYFCTFCTIPLARGKSRNASIDQTVIEAKKIAATAVKEVVLTGVNIGDFGQGGQENFFELTKALDKIEGIDRFRISSIEPNLLSNEIIDFCLTSANRFAPHFHIPLQSGSDEILEKMRRKYRSELFANRIAQIKSINPDACIGVDVIVGFPGETDDNFLETMHFLKDLDVSYLHVFTYSERANTGAPKLGTKVPMEVRRERSKQLHLLSDRKKQAFYQTQIGKTKKVLFEQEENEGFLYGFTENYVKVKTPFSAELINQIVDIQITEIDRDGLAKCLILANFAEI
;
A
#
# COMPACT_ATOMS: atom_id res chain seq x y z
N MET A 1 4.47 26.81 -31.40
CA MET A 1 4.19 25.43 -30.93
C MET A 1 3.83 25.55 -29.48
N ASN A 2 2.59 25.28 -29.08
CA ASN A 2 2.24 25.19 -27.66
C ASN A 2 3.01 23.99 -27.08
N GLN A 3 4.07 24.28 -26.36
CA GLN A 3 4.84 23.25 -25.67
C GLN A 3 4.00 22.82 -24.48
N TYR A 4 3.51 21.57 -24.48
CA TYR A 4 2.81 21.03 -23.33
C TYR A 4 3.68 21.16 -22.09
N GLN A 5 3.09 21.61 -20.97
CA GLN A 5 3.79 21.64 -19.70
C GLN A 5 4.04 20.21 -19.24
N ARG A 6 5.22 19.96 -18.69
CA ARG A 6 5.69 18.63 -18.31
C ARG A 6 5.56 18.41 -16.82
N VAL A 7 4.99 17.29 -16.40
CA VAL A 7 4.81 16.95 -15.00
C VAL A 7 5.39 15.59 -14.69
N ALA A 8 6.12 15.48 -13.57
CA ALA A 8 6.61 14.21 -13.06
C ALA A 8 6.04 13.92 -11.67
N PHE A 9 5.78 12.65 -11.43
CA PHE A 9 5.21 12.17 -10.18
C PHE A 9 6.18 11.27 -9.43
N TYR A 10 6.20 11.38 -8.12
CA TYR A 10 6.89 10.42 -7.26
C TYR A 10 6.01 10.04 -6.08
N THR A 11 5.82 8.73 -5.86
CA THR A 11 4.99 8.23 -4.76
C THR A 11 5.86 7.58 -3.70
N LEU A 12 5.82 8.12 -2.50
CA LEU A 12 6.31 7.49 -1.29
C LEU A 12 5.15 6.83 -0.55
N GLY A 13 5.35 5.60 -0.08
CA GLY A 13 4.44 4.97 0.85
C GLY A 13 3.67 3.76 0.33
N CYS A 14 2.36 3.72 0.60
CA CYS A 14 1.54 2.52 0.45
C CYS A 14 0.78 2.48 -0.89
N LYS A 15 0.14 1.33 -1.15
CA LYS A 15 -0.73 1.11 -2.33
C LYS A 15 -1.81 2.18 -2.48
N LEU A 16 -2.32 2.70 -1.34
CA LEU A 16 -3.30 3.77 -1.32
C LEU A 16 -2.74 5.07 -1.92
N ASN A 17 -1.51 5.45 -1.55
CA ASN A 17 -0.85 6.62 -2.16
C ASN A 17 -0.63 6.42 -3.66
N PHE A 18 -0.30 5.19 -4.10
CA PHE A 18 -0.16 4.89 -5.53
C PHE A 18 -1.47 5.07 -6.30
N SER A 19 -2.60 4.56 -5.76
CA SER A 19 -3.90 4.75 -6.42
C SER A 19 -4.28 6.23 -6.51
N GLU A 20 -3.99 7.01 -5.46
CA GLU A 20 -4.24 8.45 -5.42
C GLU A 20 -3.34 9.21 -6.41
N THR A 21 -2.02 8.92 -6.44
CA THR A 21 -1.09 9.55 -7.39
C THR A 21 -1.49 9.27 -8.84
N SER A 22 -1.88 8.03 -9.16
CA SER A 22 -2.32 7.68 -10.51
C SER A 22 -3.60 8.44 -10.91
N THR A 23 -4.53 8.66 -9.98
CA THR A 23 -5.71 9.49 -10.23
C THR A 23 -5.33 10.96 -10.43
N ILE A 24 -4.42 11.50 -9.60
CA ILE A 24 -3.91 12.86 -9.74
C ILE A 24 -3.17 13.03 -11.08
N SER A 25 -2.39 12.02 -11.50
CA SER A 25 -1.73 12.04 -12.81
C SER A 25 -2.73 12.22 -13.96
N ARG A 26 -3.84 11.49 -13.94
CA ARG A 26 -4.89 11.66 -14.96
C ARG A 26 -5.52 13.06 -14.94
N LEU A 27 -5.70 13.67 -13.77
CA LEU A 27 -6.18 15.05 -13.69
C LEU A 27 -5.21 16.02 -14.40
N PHE A 28 -3.90 15.84 -14.24
CA PHE A 28 -2.91 16.64 -14.97
C PHE A 28 -2.93 16.38 -16.48
N GLU A 29 -3.05 15.13 -16.90
CA GLU A 29 -3.17 14.76 -18.32
C GLU A 29 -4.44 15.36 -18.94
N ASP A 30 -5.58 15.29 -18.26
CA ASP A 30 -6.85 15.92 -18.66
C ASP A 30 -6.72 17.46 -18.67
N GLY A 31 -5.91 18.03 -17.79
CA GLY A 31 -5.55 19.44 -17.74
C GLY A 31 -4.51 19.89 -18.80
N GLY A 32 -4.11 18.98 -19.70
CA GLY A 32 -3.21 19.29 -20.82
C GLY A 32 -1.72 19.23 -20.47
N PHE A 33 -1.31 18.58 -19.38
CA PHE A 33 0.09 18.33 -19.05
C PHE A 33 0.57 17.03 -19.69
N ALA A 34 1.85 17.02 -20.10
CA ALA A 34 2.54 15.81 -20.53
C ALA A 34 3.23 15.15 -19.32
N LYS A 35 2.82 13.92 -18.97
CA LYS A 35 3.53 13.11 -17.98
C LYS A 35 4.87 12.69 -18.52
N VAL A 36 5.92 12.88 -17.72
CA VAL A 36 7.31 12.55 -18.07
C VAL A 36 8.00 11.84 -16.89
N ASP A 37 9.16 11.24 -17.15
CA ASP A 37 9.98 10.67 -16.09
C ASP A 37 10.61 11.76 -15.21
N PHE A 38 10.97 11.39 -13.98
CA PHE A 38 11.47 12.32 -12.97
C PHE A 38 12.76 13.04 -13.44
N GLU A 39 13.57 12.39 -14.27
CA GLU A 39 14.84 12.90 -14.82
C GLU A 39 14.69 13.71 -16.13
N GLU A 40 13.51 13.78 -16.69
CA GLU A 40 13.30 14.42 -18.01
C GLU A 40 13.03 15.93 -17.94
N HIS A 41 13.54 16.62 -16.92
CA HIS A 41 13.39 18.06 -16.74
C HIS A 41 11.93 18.54 -16.76
N PRO A 42 11.05 18.04 -15.86
CA PRO A 42 9.66 18.50 -15.78
C PRO A 42 9.57 19.95 -15.28
N ASP A 43 8.46 20.60 -15.64
CA ASP A 43 8.10 21.94 -15.14
C ASP A 43 7.46 21.87 -13.76
N VAL A 44 6.82 20.71 -13.43
CA VAL A 44 6.16 20.46 -12.16
C VAL A 44 6.54 19.10 -11.63
N PHE A 45 6.95 19.03 -10.36
CA PHE A 45 7.09 17.79 -9.61
C PHE A 45 5.96 17.65 -8.59
N VAL A 46 5.26 16.52 -8.60
CA VAL A 46 4.25 16.17 -7.62
C VAL A 46 4.73 14.98 -6.79
N ILE A 47 5.00 15.21 -5.51
CA ILE A 47 5.54 14.19 -4.60
C ILE A 47 4.46 13.82 -3.59
N ASN A 48 3.87 12.64 -3.73
CA ASN A 48 2.91 12.10 -2.76
C ASN A 48 3.65 11.39 -1.64
N THR A 49 3.43 11.83 -0.41
CA THR A 49 4.27 11.49 0.74
C THR A 49 3.61 10.55 1.73
N CYS A 50 4.45 9.80 2.43
CA CYS A 50 4.10 8.95 3.56
C CYS A 50 4.72 9.50 4.85
N SER A 51 4.08 9.25 5.99
CA SER A 51 4.58 9.66 7.30
C SER A 51 4.55 8.51 8.34
N VAL A 52 4.61 7.26 7.87
CA VAL A 52 4.62 6.11 8.79
C VAL A 52 6.00 5.93 9.44
N THR A 53 7.09 6.29 8.77
CA THR A 53 8.46 6.15 9.28
C THR A 53 9.29 7.43 9.07
N GLU A 54 10.29 7.67 9.95
CA GLU A 54 11.26 8.77 9.76
C GLU A 54 12.05 8.68 8.45
N ASN A 55 12.25 7.46 7.94
CA ASN A 55 12.91 7.27 6.64
C ASN A 55 12.10 7.85 5.49
N ALA A 56 10.75 7.83 5.57
CA ALA A 56 9.90 8.47 4.56
C ALA A 56 10.08 9.99 4.56
N ASP A 57 10.17 10.61 5.75
CA ASP A 57 10.40 12.04 5.91
C ASP A 57 11.78 12.44 5.31
N LYS A 58 12.84 11.64 5.57
CA LYS A 58 14.19 11.85 4.99
C LYS A 58 14.20 11.71 3.47
N LYS A 59 13.51 10.70 2.92
CA LYS A 59 13.38 10.50 1.47
C LYS A 59 12.67 11.67 0.79
N CYS A 60 11.62 12.23 1.41
CA CYS A 60 10.95 13.41 0.88
C CYS A 60 11.93 14.58 0.70
N LYS A 61 12.73 14.89 1.73
CA LYS A 61 13.77 15.94 1.66
C LYS A 61 14.79 15.69 0.55
N GLN A 62 15.20 14.44 0.34
CA GLN A 62 16.12 14.07 -0.73
C GLN A 62 15.50 14.27 -2.12
N LEU A 63 14.21 13.91 -2.28
CA LEU A 63 13.49 14.07 -3.54
C LEU A 63 13.32 15.54 -3.93
N VAL A 64 12.98 16.41 -2.97
CA VAL A 64 12.92 17.87 -3.23
C VAL A 64 14.24 18.41 -3.71
N LYS A 65 15.36 18.05 -3.05
CA LYS A 65 16.71 18.46 -3.48
C LYS A 65 17.05 17.94 -4.89
N ARG A 66 16.67 16.69 -5.19
CA ARG A 66 16.88 16.07 -6.51
C ARG A 66 16.05 16.79 -7.58
N ALA A 67 14.79 17.08 -7.32
CA ALA A 67 13.90 17.81 -8.23
C ALA A 67 14.50 19.18 -8.61
N LYS A 68 14.90 19.98 -7.64
CA LYS A 68 15.51 21.30 -7.88
C LYS A 68 16.90 21.22 -8.49
N LYS A 69 17.64 20.11 -8.34
CA LYS A 69 18.90 19.89 -9.06
C LYS A 69 18.67 19.60 -10.55
N ILE A 70 17.60 18.85 -10.88
CA ILE A 70 17.25 18.50 -12.25
C ILE A 70 16.65 19.70 -12.98
N SER A 71 15.69 20.37 -12.36
CA SER A 71 14.97 21.52 -12.92
C SER A 71 14.88 22.63 -11.86
N PRO A 72 15.84 23.55 -11.78
CA PRO A 72 15.86 24.61 -10.76
C PRO A 72 14.60 25.49 -10.73
N GLU A 73 14.04 25.79 -11.89
CA GLU A 73 12.86 26.64 -12.05
C GLU A 73 11.53 25.90 -11.93
N SER A 74 11.55 24.58 -11.79
CA SER A 74 10.32 23.77 -11.67
C SER A 74 9.56 24.07 -10.38
N MET A 75 8.25 23.89 -10.41
CA MET A 75 7.41 23.91 -9.20
C MET A 75 7.41 22.55 -8.52
N VAL A 76 7.60 22.51 -7.20
CA VAL A 76 7.57 21.29 -6.39
C VAL A 76 6.37 21.32 -5.44
N ILE A 77 5.45 20.39 -5.67
CA ILE A 77 4.22 20.21 -4.93
C ILE A 77 4.35 18.99 -4.03
N ILE A 78 4.17 19.17 -2.72
CA ILE A 78 4.17 18.07 -1.75
C ILE A 78 2.75 17.84 -1.25
N LEU A 79 2.31 16.59 -1.33
CA LEU A 79 1.00 16.17 -0.84
C LEU A 79 1.06 14.84 -0.09
N GLY A 80 -0.05 14.39 0.49
CA GLY A 80 -0.14 13.12 1.20
C GLY A 80 -0.01 13.22 2.72
N CYS A 81 0.28 12.08 3.37
CA CYS A 81 0.21 11.97 4.84
C CYS A 81 1.22 12.88 5.56
N TYR A 82 2.41 13.08 5.02
CA TYR A 82 3.41 13.95 5.62
C TYR A 82 3.00 15.42 5.49
N ALA A 83 2.49 15.81 4.33
CA ALA A 83 1.95 17.16 4.10
C ALA A 83 0.80 17.49 5.07
N GLN A 84 -0.05 16.52 5.39
CA GLN A 84 -1.12 16.70 6.37
C GLN A 84 -0.62 16.83 7.81
N LEU A 85 0.41 16.07 8.19
CA LEU A 85 0.88 16.01 9.59
C LEU A 85 1.86 17.10 9.98
N LYS A 86 2.65 17.59 9.01
CA LYS A 86 3.74 18.54 9.26
C LYS A 86 3.91 19.53 8.10
N PRO A 87 2.84 20.26 7.73
CA PRO A 87 2.87 21.18 6.59
C PRO A 87 3.91 22.28 6.75
N GLU A 88 4.08 22.84 7.97
CA GLU A 88 5.04 23.90 8.24
C GLU A 88 6.50 23.42 8.11
N GLU A 89 6.80 22.17 8.54
CA GLU A 89 8.15 21.60 8.39
C GLU A 89 8.50 21.44 6.91
N ILE A 90 7.51 21.04 6.08
CA ILE A 90 7.71 20.86 4.64
C ILE A 90 7.83 22.20 3.95
N ALA A 91 7.02 23.18 4.30
CA ALA A 91 7.06 24.52 3.72
C ALA A 91 8.38 25.27 3.96
N GLN A 92 9.12 24.89 5.01
CA GLN A 92 10.45 25.41 5.30
C GLN A 92 11.57 24.71 4.51
N MET A 93 11.27 23.65 3.76
CA MET A 93 12.27 22.98 2.92
C MET A 93 12.58 23.85 1.68
N PRO A 94 13.85 24.22 1.45
CA PRO A 94 14.21 24.98 0.25
C PRO A 94 13.78 24.24 -1.02
N GLY A 95 13.05 24.95 -1.88
CA GLY A 95 12.61 24.45 -3.17
C GLY A 95 11.22 23.79 -3.16
N VAL A 96 10.49 23.81 -2.05
CA VAL A 96 9.06 23.48 -2.04
C VAL A 96 8.26 24.75 -2.35
N ASP A 97 7.29 24.62 -3.24
CA ASP A 97 6.45 25.75 -3.69
C ASP A 97 5.02 25.64 -3.14
N LEU A 98 4.50 24.40 -3.02
CA LEU A 98 3.12 24.14 -2.59
C LEU A 98 3.04 22.90 -1.69
N VAL A 99 2.30 23.02 -0.57
CA VAL A 99 2.03 21.91 0.36
C VAL A 99 0.53 21.74 0.49
N LEU A 100 0.02 20.56 0.09
CA LEU A 100 -1.40 20.25 0.07
C LEU A 100 -1.77 19.18 1.09
N GLY A 101 -2.70 19.51 1.98
CA GLY A 101 -3.29 18.57 2.94
C GLY A 101 -4.16 17.48 2.28
N ALA A 102 -4.72 16.61 3.11
CA ALA A 102 -5.45 15.43 2.66
C ALA A 102 -6.70 15.77 1.83
N ASN A 103 -7.40 16.87 2.14
CA ASN A 103 -8.60 17.30 1.43
C ASN A 103 -8.28 17.94 0.07
N GLU A 104 -7.12 18.59 -0.03
CA GLU A 104 -6.77 19.47 -1.14
C GLU A 104 -5.97 18.77 -2.26
N LYS A 105 -5.50 17.55 -2.01
CA LYS A 105 -4.63 16.84 -2.96
C LYS A 105 -5.26 16.55 -4.34
N PHE A 106 -6.59 16.47 -4.42
CA PHE A 106 -7.30 16.29 -5.70
C PHE A 106 -7.69 17.59 -6.39
N ASN A 107 -7.55 18.73 -5.67
CA ASN A 107 -7.73 20.09 -6.20
C ASN A 107 -6.38 20.70 -6.63
N VAL A 108 -5.36 19.84 -6.81
CA VAL A 108 -3.96 20.25 -7.04
C VAL A 108 -3.77 21.17 -8.24
N LEU A 109 -4.56 21.01 -9.32
CA LEU A 109 -4.47 21.88 -10.49
C LEU A 109 -4.96 23.29 -10.18
N GLU A 110 -6.04 23.44 -9.46
CA GLU A 110 -6.56 24.75 -9.03
C GLU A 110 -5.53 25.49 -8.18
N HIS A 111 -4.94 24.81 -7.20
CA HIS A 111 -3.90 25.40 -6.36
C HIS A 111 -2.62 25.73 -7.12
N LEU A 112 -2.27 24.92 -8.12
CA LEU A 112 -1.13 25.18 -9.02
C LEU A 112 -1.35 26.46 -9.80
N GLU A 113 -2.52 26.66 -10.42
CA GLU A 113 -2.85 27.85 -11.19
C GLU A 113 -2.95 29.09 -10.30
N GLN A 114 -3.51 28.98 -9.10
CA GLN A 114 -3.52 30.08 -8.12
C GLN A 114 -2.08 30.48 -7.77
N LYS A 115 -1.19 29.52 -7.48
CA LYS A 115 0.21 29.81 -7.14
C LYS A 115 0.96 30.46 -8.29
N ARG A 116 0.72 30.04 -9.54
CA ARG A 116 1.31 30.68 -10.73
C ARG A 116 0.85 32.13 -10.89
N SER A 117 -0.44 32.36 -10.72
CA SER A 117 -0.98 33.72 -10.78
C SER A 117 -0.39 34.63 -9.69
N GLU A 118 -0.16 34.09 -8.49
CA GLU A 118 0.56 34.82 -7.43
C GLU A 118 1.99 35.18 -7.85
N ILE A 119 2.73 34.23 -8.45
CA ILE A 119 4.09 34.46 -8.92
C ILE A 119 4.12 35.53 -10.00
N GLU A 120 3.23 35.49 -10.98
CA GLU A 120 3.12 36.49 -12.03
C GLU A 120 2.82 37.89 -11.52
N GLN A 121 1.91 38.01 -10.55
CA GLN A 121 1.52 39.30 -9.96
C GLN A 121 2.64 39.91 -9.10
N HIS A 122 3.51 39.10 -8.50
CA HIS A 122 4.55 39.54 -7.58
C HIS A 122 5.95 39.56 -8.22
N HIS A 123 6.09 39.60 -9.54
CA HIS A 123 7.37 39.67 -10.26
C HIS A 123 8.29 40.79 -9.76
N SER A 124 7.74 41.85 -9.20
CA SER A 124 8.50 43.00 -8.66
C SER A 124 8.97 42.82 -7.19
N ASN A 125 8.56 41.75 -6.49
CA ASN A 125 8.98 41.48 -5.11
C ASN A 125 9.34 40.02 -4.90
N PRO A 126 10.53 39.55 -5.29
CA PRO A 126 10.94 38.13 -5.15
C PRO A 126 10.95 37.60 -3.73
N ALA A 127 11.19 38.46 -2.74
CA ALA A 127 11.20 38.06 -1.32
C ALA A 127 9.83 37.61 -0.80
N ALA A 128 8.73 38.03 -1.43
CA ALA A 128 7.36 37.59 -1.09
C ALA A 128 7.08 36.18 -1.62
N LEU A 129 7.85 35.71 -2.59
CA LEU A 129 7.68 34.41 -3.28
C LEU A 129 8.53 33.28 -2.69
N GLU A 130 9.44 33.58 -1.75
CA GLU A 130 10.37 32.58 -1.16
C GLU A 130 9.68 31.56 -0.23
N LYS A 131 8.41 31.75 0.10
CA LYS A 131 7.69 30.83 1.00
C LYS A 131 6.75 29.92 0.23
N ALA A 132 6.81 28.64 0.57
CA ALA A 132 5.82 27.68 0.09
C ALA A 132 4.41 28.07 0.56
N THR A 133 3.44 27.96 -0.33
CA THR A 133 2.02 28.11 0.02
C THR A 133 1.53 26.82 0.68
N ILE A 134 0.90 26.94 1.84
CA ILE A 134 0.28 25.81 2.55
C ILE A 134 -1.23 25.91 2.40
N VAL A 135 -1.84 24.85 1.83
CA VAL A 135 -3.29 24.70 1.78
C VAL A 135 -3.64 23.42 2.55
N HIS A 136 -4.18 23.60 3.74
CA HIS A 136 -4.34 22.55 4.70
C HIS A 136 -5.55 22.82 5.60
N ASP A 137 -6.42 21.82 5.72
CA ASP A 137 -7.57 21.83 6.61
C ASP A 137 -7.40 20.88 7.80
N ASN A 138 -8.22 21.11 8.83
CA ASN A 138 -8.29 20.18 9.94
C ASN A 138 -8.86 18.85 9.45
N ILE A 139 -8.09 17.78 9.60
CA ILE A 139 -8.44 16.42 9.15
C ILE A 139 -9.80 15.92 9.69
N LYS A 140 -10.29 16.49 10.79
CA LYS A 140 -11.61 16.17 11.36
C LYS A 140 -12.77 16.57 10.44
N HIS A 141 -12.53 17.51 9.52
CA HIS A 141 -13.52 17.98 8.56
C HIS A 141 -13.50 17.17 7.25
N THR A 142 -12.65 16.13 7.17
CA THR A 142 -12.59 15.25 6.00
C THR A 142 -13.73 14.25 6.06
N HIS A 143 -14.71 14.44 5.20
CA HIS A 143 -15.90 13.58 5.09
C HIS A 143 -15.96 12.90 3.72
N ASP A 144 -15.43 13.51 2.68
CA ASP A 144 -15.54 13.05 1.32
C ASP A 144 -14.60 11.87 1.03
N PHE A 145 -15.11 10.91 0.30
CA PHE A 145 -14.34 9.80 -0.25
C PHE A 145 -14.21 9.97 -1.75
N ILE A 146 -12.99 10.15 -2.22
CA ILE A 146 -12.71 10.23 -3.66
C ILE A 146 -12.25 8.85 -4.14
N PRO A 147 -13.04 8.17 -4.99
CA PRO A 147 -12.64 6.91 -5.61
C PRO A 147 -11.34 7.09 -6.38
N SER A 148 -10.46 6.11 -6.29
CA SER A 148 -9.14 6.17 -6.93
C SER A 148 -8.69 4.77 -7.33
N HIS A 149 -8.08 4.67 -8.50
CA HIS A 149 -7.42 3.44 -8.92
C HIS A 149 -6.12 3.76 -9.66
N SER A 150 -5.16 2.84 -9.62
CA SER A 150 -3.93 2.95 -10.42
C SER A 150 -4.12 2.29 -11.78
N TYR A 151 -3.54 2.92 -12.83
CA TYR A 151 -3.56 2.41 -14.19
C TYR A 151 -2.29 2.87 -14.94
N GLY A 152 -1.71 1.96 -15.72
CA GLY A 152 -0.59 2.25 -16.62
C GLY A 152 0.80 2.19 -15.97
N ASP A 153 0.90 2.32 -14.65
CA ASP A 153 2.20 2.37 -13.96
C ASP A 153 2.69 0.98 -13.53
N ARG A 154 1.81 -0.03 -13.53
CA ARG A 154 2.10 -1.40 -13.03
C ARG A 154 1.18 -2.42 -13.69
N THR A 155 1.58 -3.70 -13.69
CA THR A 155 0.77 -4.82 -14.18
C THR A 155 -0.53 -4.99 -13.41
N ARG A 156 -0.52 -4.71 -12.09
CA ARG A 156 -1.70 -4.80 -11.21
C ARG A 156 -2.26 -3.41 -10.91
N SER A 157 -3.59 -3.28 -10.88
CA SER A 157 -4.27 -2.06 -10.42
C SER A 157 -4.54 -2.09 -8.92
N PHE A 158 -4.39 -0.95 -8.26
CA PHE A 158 -4.79 -0.73 -6.88
C PHE A 158 -6.10 0.04 -6.84
N LEU A 159 -7.19 -0.60 -6.40
CA LEU A 159 -8.49 0.02 -6.25
C LEU A 159 -8.69 0.48 -4.80
N LYS A 160 -8.81 1.78 -4.59
CA LYS A 160 -9.11 2.36 -3.29
C LYS A 160 -10.58 2.10 -2.95
N VAL A 161 -10.82 1.27 -1.94
CA VAL A 161 -12.17 0.93 -1.46
C VAL A 161 -12.51 1.60 -0.12
N GLN A 162 -11.49 2.02 0.67
CA GLN A 162 -11.68 2.59 1.99
C GLN A 162 -10.53 3.57 2.30
N ASP A 163 -10.77 4.60 3.12
CA ASP A 163 -9.78 5.57 3.58
C ASP A 163 -10.04 5.96 5.04
N GLY A 164 -8.99 6.43 5.74
CA GLY A 164 -9.09 6.78 7.17
C GLY A 164 -9.23 5.56 8.09
N CYS A 165 -9.29 5.78 9.42
CA CYS A 165 -9.42 4.70 10.40
C CYS A 165 -9.91 5.23 11.75
N ASP A 166 -10.84 4.51 12.39
CA ASP A 166 -11.41 4.84 13.70
C ASP A 166 -10.81 4.02 14.87
N TYR A 167 -9.73 3.24 14.62
CA TYR A 167 -9.16 2.39 15.67
C TYR A 167 -8.31 3.14 16.68
N PHE A 168 -7.66 4.22 16.30
CA PHE A 168 -6.80 5.02 17.20
C PHE A 168 -5.77 4.18 17.97
N CYS A 169 -5.14 3.22 17.28
CA CYS A 169 -4.03 2.46 17.84
C CYS A 169 -2.95 3.42 18.36
N THR A 170 -2.38 3.13 19.54
CA THR A 170 -1.52 4.06 20.26
C THR A 170 -0.26 4.49 19.53
N PHE A 171 0.19 3.71 18.54
CA PHE A 171 1.39 3.98 17.73
C PHE A 171 1.09 4.62 16.37
N CYS A 172 -0.18 4.67 15.97
CA CYS A 172 -0.57 4.95 14.59
C CYS A 172 -0.88 6.43 14.37
N THR A 173 -0.31 7.00 13.31
CA THR A 173 -0.56 8.38 12.89
C THR A 173 -1.68 8.51 11.84
N ILE A 174 -2.19 7.41 11.34
CA ILE A 174 -3.15 7.41 10.23
C ILE A 174 -4.44 8.20 10.55
N PRO A 175 -5.08 8.05 11.72
CA PRO A 175 -6.25 8.87 12.03
C PRO A 175 -5.97 10.38 12.01
N LEU A 176 -4.72 10.77 12.31
CA LEU A 176 -4.28 12.16 12.27
C LEU A 176 -3.96 12.65 10.86
N ALA A 177 -3.57 11.73 9.97
CA ALA A 177 -3.18 12.05 8.60
C ALA A 177 -4.31 11.90 7.58
N ARG A 178 -5.27 10.98 7.84
CA ARG A 178 -6.32 10.60 6.89
C ARG A 178 -7.73 10.72 7.45
N GLY A 179 -7.88 11.04 8.74
CA GLY A 179 -9.18 11.21 9.39
C GLY A 179 -9.91 9.90 9.69
N LYS A 180 -11.23 10.01 9.85
CA LYS A 180 -12.13 8.91 10.14
C LYS A 180 -12.26 7.93 8.97
N SER A 181 -12.68 6.70 9.28
CA SER A 181 -13.02 5.68 8.29
C SER A 181 -14.14 6.16 7.38
N ARG A 182 -13.96 6.02 6.07
CA ARG A 182 -14.93 6.39 5.03
C ARG A 182 -14.72 5.57 3.76
N ASN A 183 -15.78 5.41 2.99
CA ASN A 183 -15.82 4.68 1.73
C ASN A 183 -16.90 5.25 0.81
N ALA A 184 -16.85 4.91 -0.46
CA ALA A 184 -17.97 5.08 -1.38
C ALA A 184 -19.01 3.95 -1.19
N SER A 185 -20.17 4.05 -1.80
CA SER A 185 -21.12 2.95 -1.85
C SER A 185 -20.57 1.76 -2.64
N ILE A 186 -21.16 0.57 -2.47
CA ILE A 186 -20.85 -0.61 -3.29
C ILE A 186 -21.02 -0.28 -4.77
N ASP A 187 -22.12 0.37 -5.16
CA ASP A 187 -22.39 0.72 -6.56
C ASP A 187 -21.31 1.62 -7.15
N GLN A 188 -20.89 2.66 -6.43
CA GLN A 188 -19.82 3.55 -6.87
C GLN A 188 -18.49 2.81 -6.99
N THR A 189 -18.20 1.90 -6.04
CA THR A 189 -16.97 1.08 -6.07
C THR A 189 -16.99 0.10 -7.25
N VAL A 190 -18.15 -0.50 -7.57
CA VAL A 190 -18.34 -1.36 -8.74
C VAL A 190 -18.18 -0.57 -10.05
N ILE A 191 -18.71 0.66 -10.13
CA ILE A 191 -18.48 1.54 -11.30
C ILE A 191 -16.99 1.77 -11.50
N GLU A 192 -16.25 2.06 -10.45
CA GLU A 192 -14.81 2.29 -10.53
C GLU A 192 -14.03 1.02 -10.92
N ALA A 193 -14.43 -0.14 -10.39
CA ALA A 193 -13.84 -1.42 -10.79
C ALA A 193 -14.14 -1.78 -12.27
N LYS A 194 -15.31 -1.43 -12.79
CA LYS A 194 -15.65 -1.61 -14.22
C LYS A 194 -14.78 -0.74 -15.14
N LYS A 195 -14.35 0.45 -14.70
CA LYS A 195 -13.39 1.26 -15.47
C LYS A 195 -12.06 0.52 -15.61
N ILE A 196 -11.60 -0.15 -14.54
CA ILE A 196 -10.40 -0.99 -14.59
C ILE A 196 -10.64 -2.20 -15.50
N ALA A 197 -11.79 -2.86 -15.41
CA ALA A 197 -12.15 -4.01 -16.24
C ALA A 197 -12.16 -3.71 -17.75
N ALA A 198 -12.42 -2.44 -18.13
CA ALA A 198 -12.33 -1.98 -19.51
C ALA A 198 -10.90 -1.82 -20.04
N THR A 199 -9.88 -2.04 -19.17
CA THR A 199 -8.47 -1.99 -19.53
C THR A 199 -7.88 -3.40 -19.69
N ALA A 200 -6.57 -3.48 -19.96
CA ALA A 200 -5.86 -4.77 -20.04
C ALA A 200 -5.43 -5.33 -18.66
N VAL A 201 -5.83 -4.71 -17.56
CA VAL A 201 -5.47 -5.14 -16.20
C VAL A 201 -6.14 -6.47 -15.86
N LYS A 202 -5.36 -7.44 -15.41
CA LYS A 202 -5.81 -8.79 -15.03
C LYS A 202 -6.08 -8.95 -13.54
N GLU A 203 -5.29 -8.29 -12.70
CA GLU A 203 -5.40 -8.38 -11.23
C GLU A 203 -5.65 -7.01 -10.61
N VAL A 204 -6.66 -6.95 -9.73
CA VAL A 204 -6.99 -5.77 -8.93
C VAL A 204 -6.72 -6.04 -7.46
N VAL A 205 -5.92 -5.20 -6.82
CA VAL A 205 -5.67 -5.26 -5.37
C VAL A 205 -6.58 -4.25 -4.67
N LEU A 206 -7.52 -4.75 -3.87
CA LEU A 206 -8.37 -3.90 -3.03
C LEU A 206 -7.50 -3.23 -1.98
N THR A 207 -7.52 -1.90 -1.93
CA THR A 207 -6.62 -1.14 -1.05
C THR A 207 -7.36 -0.12 -0.20
N GLY A 208 -6.84 0.09 0.99
CA GLY A 208 -7.36 1.03 1.97
C GLY A 208 -6.45 1.07 3.18
N VAL A 209 -6.87 1.78 4.20
CA VAL A 209 -6.21 1.81 5.51
C VAL A 209 -6.65 0.64 6.36
N ASN A 210 -7.96 0.40 6.43
CA ASN A 210 -8.61 -0.68 7.14
C ASN A 210 -9.83 -1.15 6.33
N ILE A 211 -9.57 -1.95 5.29
CA ILE A 211 -10.59 -2.27 4.28
C ILE A 211 -11.81 -3.01 4.85
N GLY A 212 -11.63 -3.74 5.95
CA GLY A 212 -12.73 -4.41 6.64
C GLY A 212 -13.75 -3.46 7.29
N ASP A 213 -13.37 -2.18 7.48
CA ASP A 213 -14.28 -1.12 7.96
C ASP A 213 -15.19 -0.57 6.83
N PHE A 214 -15.12 -1.10 5.62
CA PHE A 214 -16.01 -0.68 4.53
C PHE A 214 -17.48 -0.79 4.95
N GLY A 215 -18.22 0.29 4.78
CA GLY A 215 -19.65 0.37 5.12
C GLY A 215 -19.94 0.56 6.61
N GLN A 216 -18.93 0.81 7.45
CA GLN A 216 -19.13 0.99 8.89
C GLN A 216 -20.13 2.11 9.18
N GLY A 217 -21.15 1.78 10.00
CA GLY A 217 -22.22 2.69 10.38
C GLY A 217 -23.35 2.82 9.34
N GLY A 218 -23.25 2.10 8.21
CA GLY A 218 -24.26 2.02 7.14
C GLY A 218 -24.93 0.64 7.06
N GLN A 219 -25.64 0.41 5.96
CA GLN A 219 -26.27 -0.86 5.63
C GLN A 219 -25.36 -1.79 4.80
N GLU A 220 -24.36 -1.23 4.16
CA GLU A 220 -23.35 -1.96 3.38
C GLU A 220 -22.23 -2.47 4.26
N ASN A 221 -21.49 -3.47 3.80
CA ASN A 221 -20.30 -3.99 4.49
C ASN A 221 -19.30 -4.58 3.50
N PHE A 222 -18.09 -4.90 3.98
CA PHE A 222 -17.03 -5.43 3.14
C PHE A 222 -17.37 -6.78 2.52
N PHE A 223 -18.15 -7.63 3.20
CA PHE A 223 -18.58 -8.93 2.64
C PHE A 223 -19.50 -8.75 1.42
N GLU A 224 -20.49 -7.84 1.50
CA GLU A 224 -21.34 -7.53 0.37
C GLU A 224 -20.55 -6.91 -0.81
N LEU A 225 -19.56 -6.07 -0.49
CA LEU A 225 -18.64 -5.56 -1.51
C LEU A 225 -17.88 -6.69 -2.22
N THR A 226 -17.34 -7.67 -1.49
CA THR A 226 -16.62 -8.79 -2.12
C THR A 226 -17.53 -9.58 -3.05
N LYS A 227 -18.78 -9.84 -2.67
CA LYS A 227 -19.77 -10.51 -3.54
C LYS A 227 -20.11 -9.71 -4.80
N ALA A 228 -20.20 -8.39 -4.67
CA ALA A 228 -20.48 -7.52 -5.82
C ALA A 228 -19.30 -7.48 -6.79
N LEU A 229 -18.07 -7.40 -6.28
CA LEU A 229 -16.85 -7.38 -7.09
C LEU A 229 -16.61 -8.72 -7.81
N ASP A 230 -16.91 -9.85 -7.18
CA ASP A 230 -16.72 -11.18 -7.79
C ASP A 230 -17.55 -11.39 -9.07
N LYS A 231 -18.61 -10.60 -9.25
CA LYS A 231 -19.49 -10.63 -10.43
C LYS A 231 -18.97 -9.80 -11.61
N ILE A 232 -17.90 -9.03 -11.43
CA ILE A 232 -17.38 -8.14 -12.47
C ILE A 232 -16.59 -8.95 -13.48
N GLU A 233 -17.05 -8.96 -14.73
CA GLU A 233 -16.34 -9.53 -15.86
C GLU A 233 -15.19 -8.59 -16.29
N GLY A 234 -14.14 -9.15 -16.93
CA GLY A 234 -12.98 -8.41 -17.41
C GLY A 234 -11.86 -8.24 -16.38
N ILE A 235 -12.06 -8.67 -15.12
CA ILE A 235 -11.03 -8.78 -14.10
C ILE A 235 -10.88 -10.26 -13.75
N ASP A 236 -9.69 -10.81 -13.97
CA ASP A 236 -9.44 -12.22 -13.70
C ASP A 236 -9.26 -12.52 -12.21
N ARG A 237 -8.69 -11.55 -11.44
CA ARG A 237 -8.34 -11.79 -10.06
C ARG A 237 -8.44 -10.53 -9.18
N PHE A 238 -9.15 -10.66 -8.06
CA PHE A 238 -9.11 -9.71 -6.96
C PHE A 238 -8.20 -10.21 -5.84
N ARG A 239 -7.46 -9.30 -5.22
CA ARG A 239 -6.64 -9.61 -4.05
C ARG A 239 -6.99 -8.66 -2.91
N ILE A 240 -7.31 -9.22 -1.76
CA ILE A 240 -7.52 -8.48 -0.52
C ILE A 240 -6.14 -8.00 -0.02
N SER A 241 -5.99 -6.70 0.25
CA SER A 241 -4.77 -6.21 0.90
C SER A 241 -4.81 -6.45 2.42
N SER A 242 -4.41 -5.50 3.25
CA SER A 242 -4.43 -5.66 4.70
C SER A 242 -5.84 -5.58 5.25
N ILE A 243 -6.27 -6.59 6.02
CA ILE A 243 -7.55 -6.65 6.72
C ILE A 243 -7.37 -7.07 8.18
N GLU A 244 -7.95 -6.30 9.10
CA GLU A 244 -7.84 -6.54 10.54
C GLU A 244 -8.48 -7.89 10.94
N PRO A 245 -7.87 -8.65 11.87
CA PRO A 245 -8.35 -9.99 12.25
C PRO A 245 -9.81 -10.03 12.73
N ASN A 246 -10.23 -8.99 13.44
CA ASN A 246 -11.60 -8.87 13.96
C ASN A 246 -12.62 -8.46 12.88
N LEU A 247 -12.18 -7.98 11.73
CA LEU A 247 -13.02 -7.62 10.58
C LEU A 247 -13.00 -8.70 9.47
N LEU A 248 -12.02 -9.59 9.51
CA LEU A 248 -11.97 -10.75 8.62
C LEU A 248 -12.88 -11.84 9.20
N SER A 249 -14.18 -11.78 8.90
CA SER A 249 -15.15 -12.76 9.38
C SER A 249 -14.98 -14.13 8.70
N ASN A 250 -15.56 -15.18 9.31
CA ASN A 250 -15.54 -16.52 8.71
C ASN A 250 -16.27 -16.52 7.35
N GLU A 251 -17.38 -15.76 7.22
CA GLU A 251 -18.13 -15.66 5.98
C GLU A 251 -17.28 -15.08 4.83
N ILE A 252 -16.42 -14.09 5.11
CA ILE A 252 -15.48 -13.55 4.12
C ILE A 252 -14.46 -14.61 3.73
N ILE A 253 -13.89 -15.32 4.70
CA ILE A 253 -12.89 -16.38 4.46
C ILE A 253 -13.52 -17.49 3.63
N ASP A 254 -14.67 -18.00 4.05
CA ASP A 254 -15.36 -19.10 3.38
C ASP A 254 -15.75 -18.71 1.96
N PHE A 255 -16.33 -17.52 1.75
CA PHE A 255 -16.69 -17.04 0.44
C PHE A 255 -15.47 -16.93 -0.49
N CYS A 256 -14.42 -16.25 -0.05
CA CYS A 256 -13.23 -16.02 -0.87
C CYS A 256 -12.48 -17.32 -1.24
N LEU A 257 -12.57 -18.36 -0.42
CA LEU A 257 -11.84 -19.62 -0.63
C LEU A 257 -12.67 -20.74 -1.24
N THR A 258 -14.01 -20.67 -1.22
CA THR A 258 -14.87 -21.77 -1.68
C THR A 258 -15.84 -21.38 -2.79
N SER A 259 -16.42 -20.19 -2.72
CA SER A 259 -17.55 -19.79 -3.57
C SER A 259 -17.21 -18.71 -4.58
N ALA A 260 -16.22 -17.87 -4.29
CA ALA A 260 -15.77 -16.82 -5.18
C ALA A 260 -14.95 -17.38 -6.35
N ASN A 261 -15.13 -16.80 -7.53
CA ASN A 261 -14.42 -17.21 -8.75
C ASN A 261 -13.13 -16.41 -8.95
N ARG A 262 -13.06 -15.19 -8.39
CA ARG A 262 -12.00 -14.22 -8.71
C ARG A 262 -11.14 -13.83 -7.52
N PHE A 263 -11.45 -14.26 -6.29
CA PHE A 263 -10.64 -13.89 -5.13
C PHE A 263 -9.41 -14.80 -4.99
N ALA A 264 -8.24 -14.17 -4.91
CA ALA A 264 -6.96 -14.84 -4.73
C ALA A 264 -6.85 -15.46 -3.33
N PRO A 265 -6.38 -16.71 -3.16
CA PRO A 265 -6.18 -17.36 -1.87
C PRO A 265 -4.94 -16.78 -1.16
N HIS A 266 -5.00 -15.48 -0.86
CA HIS A 266 -3.95 -14.74 -0.17
C HIS A 266 -4.58 -13.74 0.77
N PHE A 267 -4.19 -13.79 2.04
CA PHE A 267 -4.62 -12.86 3.07
C PHE A 267 -3.41 -12.18 3.69
N HIS A 268 -3.53 -10.88 3.90
CA HIS A 268 -2.57 -10.11 4.66
C HIS A 268 -3.27 -9.62 5.93
N ILE A 269 -2.83 -10.13 7.08
CA ILE A 269 -3.52 -9.95 8.36
C ILE A 269 -2.53 -9.34 9.36
N PRO A 270 -2.73 -8.08 9.82
CA PRO A 270 -1.82 -7.44 10.75
C PRO A 270 -2.01 -7.99 12.18
N LEU A 271 -1.00 -8.72 12.69
CA LEU A 271 -0.96 -9.21 14.07
C LEU A 271 -0.47 -8.13 15.04
N GLN A 272 0.58 -7.41 14.64
CA GLN A 272 1.34 -6.41 15.40
C GLN A 272 2.19 -6.98 16.55
N SER A 273 1.66 -7.85 17.42
CA SER A 273 2.37 -8.57 18.48
C SER A 273 1.66 -9.89 18.78
N GLY A 274 2.41 -10.92 19.18
CA GLY A 274 1.86 -12.18 19.71
C GLY A 274 1.58 -12.14 21.21
N SER A 275 2.01 -11.07 21.91
CA SER A 275 1.72 -10.86 23.33
C SER A 275 0.45 -10.05 23.51
N ASP A 276 -0.52 -10.61 24.23
CA ASP A 276 -1.80 -9.97 24.52
C ASP A 276 -1.64 -8.71 25.37
N GLU A 277 -0.65 -8.66 26.25
CA GLU A 277 -0.30 -7.46 27.01
C GLU A 277 0.12 -6.30 26.08
N ILE A 278 0.93 -6.59 25.07
CA ILE A 278 1.37 -5.59 24.09
C ILE A 278 0.23 -5.19 23.16
N LEU A 279 -0.61 -6.14 22.72
CA LEU A 279 -1.81 -5.85 21.93
C LEU A 279 -2.77 -4.91 22.68
N GLU A 280 -2.92 -5.06 23.98
CA GLU A 280 -3.71 -4.18 24.84
C GLU A 280 -3.12 -2.76 24.91
N LYS A 281 -1.82 -2.64 25.16
CA LYS A 281 -1.09 -1.36 25.14
C LYS A 281 -1.18 -0.67 23.77
N MET A 282 -1.20 -1.45 22.68
CA MET A 282 -1.42 -0.97 21.32
C MET A 282 -2.87 -0.56 21.04
N ARG A 283 -3.83 -0.87 21.92
CA ARG A 283 -5.28 -0.72 21.75
C ARG A 283 -5.81 -1.50 20.55
N ARG A 284 -5.33 -2.75 20.37
CA ARG A 284 -5.87 -3.63 19.32
C ARG A 284 -7.26 -4.14 19.69
N LYS A 285 -8.11 -4.36 18.69
CA LYS A 285 -9.50 -4.82 18.86
C LYS A 285 -9.63 -6.35 18.89
N TYR A 286 -8.53 -7.04 19.04
CA TYR A 286 -8.43 -8.51 19.10
C TYR A 286 -7.30 -8.92 20.04
N ARG A 287 -7.27 -10.23 20.34
CA ARG A 287 -6.21 -10.93 21.06
C ARG A 287 -5.59 -11.99 20.15
N SER A 288 -4.48 -12.55 20.57
CA SER A 288 -3.72 -13.58 19.85
C SER A 288 -4.59 -14.79 19.48
N GLU A 289 -5.50 -15.22 20.36
CA GLU A 289 -6.43 -16.33 20.11
C GLU A 289 -7.32 -16.10 18.87
N LEU A 290 -7.94 -14.92 18.73
CA LEU A 290 -8.75 -14.62 17.55
C LEU A 290 -7.91 -14.69 16.28
N PHE A 291 -6.68 -14.17 16.33
CA PHE A 291 -5.76 -14.22 15.20
C PHE A 291 -5.45 -15.69 14.83
N ALA A 292 -5.08 -16.52 15.80
CA ALA A 292 -4.81 -17.94 15.56
C ALA A 292 -6.03 -18.67 14.96
N ASN A 293 -7.23 -18.37 15.44
CA ASN A 293 -8.47 -18.96 14.92
C ASN A 293 -8.73 -18.56 13.46
N ARG A 294 -8.37 -17.32 13.02
CA ARG A 294 -8.47 -16.92 11.62
C ARG A 294 -7.49 -17.68 10.73
N ILE A 295 -6.25 -17.87 11.21
CA ILE A 295 -5.26 -18.68 10.49
C ILE A 295 -5.72 -20.12 10.34
N ALA A 296 -6.20 -20.72 11.42
CA ALA A 296 -6.72 -22.09 11.43
C ALA A 296 -7.91 -22.26 10.45
N GLN A 297 -8.86 -21.31 10.43
CA GLN A 297 -9.99 -21.32 9.50
C GLN A 297 -9.52 -21.27 8.05
N ILE A 298 -8.61 -20.34 7.70
CA ILE A 298 -8.08 -20.22 6.34
C ILE A 298 -7.40 -21.53 5.91
N LYS A 299 -6.54 -22.07 6.76
CA LYS A 299 -5.75 -23.26 6.46
C LYS A 299 -6.57 -24.56 6.44
N SER A 300 -7.66 -24.63 7.21
CA SER A 300 -8.59 -25.78 7.16
C SER A 300 -9.33 -25.87 5.83
N ILE A 301 -9.63 -24.73 5.19
CA ILE A 301 -10.32 -24.66 3.89
C ILE A 301 -9.34 -24.81 2.75
N ASN A 302 -8.23 -24.06 2.80
CA ASN A 302 -7.21 -24.08 1.75
C ASN A 302 -5.80 -24.08 2.38
N PRO A 303 -5.15 -25.25 2.53
CA PRO A 303 -3.78 -25.34 3.06
C PRO A 303 -2.76 -24.58 2.23
N ASP A 304 -3.04 -24.35 0.95
CA ASP A 304 -2.17 -23.60 0.03
C ASP A 304 -2.38 -22.09 0.06
N ALA A 305 -3.35 -21.58 0.82
CA ALA A 305 -3.54 -20.15 0.97
C ALA A 305 -2.30 -19.50 1.59
N CYS A 306 -1.86 -18.40 0.99
CA CYS A 306 -0.74 -17.63 1.52
C CYS A 306 -1.21 -16.62 2.57
N ILE A 307 -0.52 -16.58 3.71
CA ILE A 307 -0.85 -15.67 4.80
C ILE A 307 0.37 -14.83 5.16
N GLY A 308 0.27 -13.53 4.89
CA GLY A 308 1.23 -12.51 5.29
C GLY A 308 0.84 -11.85 6.60
N VAL A 309 1.81 -11.54 7.45
CA VAL A 309 1.60 -11.00 8.80
C VAL A 309 2.46 -9.78 9.05
N ASP A 310 1.85 -8.68 9.52
CA ASP A 310 2.61 -7.53 10.03
C ASP A 310 2.92 -7.71 11.51
N VAL A 311 4.15 -7.42 11.91
CA VAL A 311 4.58 -7.44 13.31
C VAL A 311 5.50 -6.27 13.62
N ILE A 312 5.33 -5.66 14.81
CA ILE A 312 6.13 -4.55 15.30
C ILE A 312 6.98 -5.03 16.47
N VAL A 313 8.28 -4.75 16.44
CA VAL A 313 9.22 -5.03 17.55
C VAL A 313 9.67 -3.75 18.22
N GLY A 314 9.89 -3.81 19.53
CA GLY A 314 10.42 -2.70 20.32
C GLY A 314 9.37 -1.64 20.63
N PHE A 315 8.10 -2.03 20.73
CA PHE A 315 7.04 -1.16 21.24
C PHE A 315 7.36 -0.71 22.68
N PRO A 316 7.02 0.53 23.11
CA PRO A 316 7.31 1.00 24.47
C PRO A 316 6.75 0.06 25.53
N GLY A 317 7.63 -0.38 26.44
CA GLY A 317 7.29 -1.36 27.49
C GLY A 317 7.21 -2.81 27.04
N GLU A 318 7.68 -3.15 25.83
CA GLU A 318 7.87 -4.54 25.39
C GLU A 318 9.09 -5.14 26.12
N THR A 319 8.87 -6.14 26.96
CA THR A 319 9.92 -6.90 27.66
C THR A 319 10.51 -7.99 26.78
N ASP A 320 11.57 -8.67 27.26
CA ASP A 320 12.09 -9.85 26.55
C ASP A 320 11.09 -11.01 26.57
N ASP A 321 10.32 -11.17 27.67
CA ASP A 321 9.28 -12.18 27.75
C ASP A 321 8.13 -11.92 26.72
N ASN A 322 7.69 -10.66 26.57
CA ASN A 322 6.70 -10.31 25.55
C ASN A 322 7.21 -10.57 24.11
N PHE A 323 8.50 -10.31 23.86
CA PHE A 323 9.10 -10.63 22.57
C PHE A 323 9.20 -12.14 22.33
N LEU A 324 9.61 -12.92 23.34
CA LEU A 324 9.68 -14.38 23.25
C LEU A 324 8.30 -14.99 23.06
N GLU A 325 7.28 -14.50 23.75
CA GLU A 325 5.88 -14.87 23.53
C GLU A 325 5.47 -14.66 22.08
N THR A 326 5.76 -13.48 21.51
CA THR A 326 5.51 -13.16 20.09
C THR A 326 6.28 -14.08 19.15
N MET A 327 7.56 -14.36 19.44
CA MET A 327 8.39 -15.25 18.62
C MET A 327 7.86 -16.68 18.62
N HIS A 328 7.47 -17.24 19.77
CA HIS A 328 6.93 -18.58 19.88
C HIS A 328 5.58 -18.66 19.18
N PHE A 329 4.70 -17.70 19.44
CA PHE A 329 3.39 -17.64 18.78
C PHE A 329 3.51 -17.66 17.26
N LEU A 330 4.36 -16.80 16.70
CA LEU A 330 4.60 -16.74 15.24
C LEU A 330 5.28 -18.00 14.69
N LYS A 331 6.14 -18.65 15.47
CA LYS A 331 6.81 -19.88 15.07
C LYS A 331 5.80 -21.02 14.88
N ASP A 332 4.82 -21.12 15.79
CA ASP A 332 3.85 -22.23 15.82
C ASP A 332 2.69 -22.05 14.82
N LEU A 333 2.41 -20.82 14.38
CA LEU A 333 1.36 -20.55 13.40
C LEU A 333 1.76 -20.97 11.98
N ASP A 334 0.80 -21.47 11.20
CA ASP A 334 0.96 -21.74 9.76
C ASP A 334 0.76 -20.46 8.93
N VAL A 335 1.70 -19.53 9.04
CA VAL A 335 1.78 -18.30 8.23
C VAL A 335 2.94 -18.37 7.26
N SER A 336 2.82 -17.69 6.12
CA SER A 336 3.74 -17.85 4.99
C SER A 336 4.94 -16.91 5.05
N TYR A 337 4.78 -15.69 5.57
CA TYR A 337 5.83 -14.68 5.72
C TYR A 337 5.45 -13.60 6.70
N LEU A 338 6.44 -12.86 7.19
CA LEU A 338 6.26 -11.74 8.09
C LEU A 338 6.77 -10.44 7.44
N HIS A 339 6.05 -9.36 7.63
CA HIS A 339 6.55 -8.00 7.48
C HIS A 339 6.92 -7.48 8.86
N VAL A 340 8.20 -7.35 9.11
CA VAL A 340 8.73 -6.94 10.43
C VAL A 340 9.02 -5.46 10.42
N PHE A 341 8.38 -4.74 11.33
CA PHE A 341 8.57 -3.31 11.52
C PHE A 341 9.28 -3.05 12.85
N THR A 342 10.33 -2.24 12.81
CA THR A 342 10.91 -1.67 14.04
C THR A 342 10.06 -0.49 14.46
N TYR A 343 9.60 -0.47 15.71
CA TYR A 343 8.84 0.64 16.25
C TYR A 343 9.59 1.97 16.06
N SER A 344 8.90 2.96 15.54
CA SER A 344 9.39 4.32 15.34
C SER A 344 8.51 5.29 16.11
N GLU A 345 9.11 6.11 16.95
CA GLU A 345 8.42 7.13 17.71
C GLU A 345 7.78 8.16 16.78
N ARG A 346 6.51 8.47 17.01
CA ARG A 346 5.76 9.48 16.26
C ARG A 346 5.17 10.53 17.16
N ALA A 347 5.35 11.78 16.81
CA ALA A 347 4.73 12.89 17.50
C ALA A 347 3.19 12.74 17.48
N ASN A 348 2.54 13.17 18.53
CA ASN A 348 1.08 13.16 18.69
C ASN A 348 0.44 11.76 18.76
N THR A 349 1.24 10.69 18.93
CA THR A 349 0.75 9.34 19.24
C THR A 349 0.82 9.05 20.74
N GLY A 350 0.03 8.07 21.20
CA GLY A 350 -0.02 7.69 22.62
C GLY A 350 1.14 6.81 23.08
N ALA A 351 1.70 6.01 22.18
CA ALA A 351 2.68 4.97 22.49
C ALA A 351 3.92 5.44 23.27
N PRO A 352 4.54 6.60 22.97
CA PRO A 352 5.72 7.04 23.70
C PRO A 352 5.51 7.26 25.21
N LYS A 353 4.23 7.36 25.64
CA LYS A 353 3.84 7.58 27.04
C LYS A 353 3.51 6.30 27.80
N LEU A 354 3.50 5.14 27.13
CA LEU A 354 2.95 3.88 27.69
C LEU A 354 3.97 2.97 28.37
N GLY A 355 5.24 3.31 28.36
CA GLY A 355 6.25 2.47 29.00
C GLY A 355 7.66 2.91 28.69
N THR A 356 8.61 2.12 29.20
CA THR A 356 10.04 2.36 28.98
C THR A 356 10.38 2.17 27.51
N LYS A 357 11.15 3.09 26.96
CA LYS A 357 11.66 3.00 25.61
C LYS A 357 12.60 1.81 25.48
N VAL A 358 12.30 0.90 24.56
CA VAL A 358 13.22 -0.20 24.22
C VAL A 358 14.44 0.37 23.48
N PRO A 359 15.68 0.06 23.90
CA PRO A 359 16.88 0.55 23.23
C PRO A 359 16.92 0.14 21.75
N MET A 360 17.46 1.00 20.89
CA MET A 360 17.48 0.75 19.43
C MET A 360 18.27 -0.53 19.07
N GLU A 361 19.29 -0.85 19.84
CA GLU A 361 20.09 -2.06 19.66
C GLU A 361 19.25 -3.32 19.89
N VAL A 362 18.46 -3.35 20.96
CA VAL A 362 17.52 -4.43 21.25
C VAL A 362 16.45 -4.54 20.16
N ARG A 363 15.90 -3.41 19.67
CA ARG A 363 14.93 -3.41 18.55
C ARG A 363 15.53 -4.02 17.29
N ARG A 364 16.80 -3.68 16.98
CA ARG A 364 17.50 -4.23 15.80
C ARG A 364 17.69 -5.73 15.91
N GLU A 365 18.10 -6.21 17.08
CA GLU A 365 18.31 -7.64 17.31
C GLU A 365 16.98 -8.42 17.22
N ARG A 366 15.91 -7.94 17.86
CA ARG A 366 14.56 -8.53 17.75
C ARG A 366 14.06 -8.53 16.30
N SER A 367 14.26 -7.44 15.57
CA SER A 367 13.92 -7.32 14.15
C SER A 367 14.66 -8.35 13.31
N LYS A 368 15.97 -8.51 13.53
CA LYS A 368 16.79 -9.52 12.83
C LYS A 368 16.29 -10.94 13.06
N GLN A 369 15.94 -11.28 14.30
CA GLN A 369 15.43 -12.62 14.63
C GLN A 369 14.10 -12.91 13.92
N LEU A 370 13.16 -11.94 13.88
CA LEU A 370 11.89 -12.13 13.16
C LEU A 370 12.05 -12.13 11.64
N HIS A 371 13.02 -11.40 11.07
CA HIS A 371 13.32 -11.51 9.65
C HIS A 371 13.84 -12.91 9.30
N LEU A 372 14.74 -13.49 10.11
CA LEU A 372 15.18 -14.87 9.94
C LEU A 372 14.03 -15.88 10.05
N LEU A 373 13.08 -15.66 10.97
CA LEU A 373 11.88 -16.49 11.05
C LEU A 373 11.01 -16.33 9.80
N SER A 374 10.83 -15.10 9.31
CA SER A 374 10.08 -14.81 8.08
C SER A 374 10.67 -15.56 6.87
N ASP A 375 12.01 -15.50 6.70
CA ASP A 375 12.68 -16.17 5.59
C ASP A 375 12.48 -17.69 5.65
N ARG A 376 12.59 -18.28 6.84
CA ARG A 376 12.35 -19.72 7.04
C ARG A 376 10.89 -20.10 6.72
N LYS A 377 9.93 -19.31 7.16
CA LYS A 377 8.51 -19.56 6.88
C LYS A 377 8.20 -19.41 5.40
N LYS A 378 8.74 -18.38 4.75
CA LYS A 378 8.60 -18.18 3.31
C LYS A 378 9.18 -19.36 2.53
N GLN A 379 10.38 -19.79 2.89
CA GLN A 379 11.02 -20.95 2.27
C GLN A 379 10.20 -22.23 2.48
N ALA A 380 9.74 -22.49 3.69
CA ALA A 380 8.89 -23.66 3.99
C ALA A 380 7.60 -23.62 3.16
N PHE A 381 6.91 -22.47 3.10
CA PHE A 381 5.71 -22.31 2.28
C PHE A 381 6.00 -22.53 0.79
N TYR A 382 7.10 -21.99 0.27
CA TYR A 382 7.47 -22.20 -1.14
C TYR A 382 7.80 -23.66 -1.45
N GLN A 383 8.47 -24.38 -0.53
CA GLN A 383 8.75 -25.81 -0.68
C GLN A 383 7.47 -26.64 -0.80
N THR A 384 6.40 -26.30 -0.08
CA THR A 384 5.10 -27.00 -0.20
C THR A 384 4.43 -26.80 -1.56
N GLN A 385 4.88 -25.85 -2.36
CA GLN A 385 4.29 -25.54 -3.66
C GLN A 385 4.99 -26.24 -4.83
N ILE A 386 6.16 -26.86 -4.61
CA ILE A 386 6.89 -27.60 -5.66
C ILE A 386 6.02 -28.74 -6.19
N GLY A 387 6.01 -28.89 -7.51
CA GLY A 387 5.21 -29.87 -8.24
C GLY A 387 3.76 -29.46 -8.48
N LYS A 388 3.27 -28.38 -7.85
CA LYS A 388 1.88 -27.93 -8.01
C LYS A 388 1.72 -27.06 -9.25
N THR A 389 0.56 -27.20 -9.89
CA THR A 389 0.12 -26.30 -10.97
C THR A 389 -0.52 -25.05 -10.36
N LYS A 390 -0.13 -23.89 -10.86
CA LYS A 390 -0.57 -22.58 -10.41
C LYS A 390 -0.79 -21.62 -11.57
N LYS A 391 -1.65 -20.61 -11.38
CA LYS A 391 -1.88 -19.53 -12.34
C LYS A 391 -1.01 -18.33 -11.97
N VAL A 392 -0.09 -17.94 -12.85
CA VAL A 392 0.84 -16.81 -12.64
C VAL A 392 0.45 -15.64 -13.51
N LEU A 393 0.34 -14.46 -12.91
CA LEU A 393 0.38 -13.20 -13.63
C LEU A 393 1.84 -12.74 -13.72
N PHE A 394 2.39 -12.71 -14.93
CA PHE A 394 3.73 -12.19 -15.17
C PHE A 394 3.71 -10.66 -15.24
N GLU A 395 4.68 -10.04 -14.57
CA GLU A 395 4.82 -8.59 -14.50
C GLU A 395 5.64 -8.05 -15.67
N GLN A 396 5.60 -6.75 -15.88
CA GLN A 396 6.23 -6.10 -17.03
C GLN A 396 7.76 -5.98 -16.90
N GLU A 397 8.29 -6.02 -15.69
CA GLU A 397 9.71 -5.77 -15.44
C GLU A 397 10.58 -6.99 -15.81
N GLU A 398 11.52 -6.78 -16.74
CA GLU A 398 12.64 -7.66 -16.97
C GLU A 398 13.78 -7.32 -16.01
N ASN A 399 14.40 -8.34 -15.42
CA ASN A 399 15.64 -8.16 -14.68
C ASN A 399 16.57 -9.36 -14.93
N GLU A 400 17.80 -9.08 -15.37
CA GLU A 400 18.86 -10.08 -15.62
C GLU A 400 18.43 -11.23 -16.57
N GLY A 401 17.61 -10.93 -17.58
CA GLY A 401 17.12 -11.93 -18.55
C GLY A 401 15.96 -12.78 -18.05
N PHE A 402 15.36 -12.43 -16.90
CA PHE A 402 14.20 -13.11 -16.34
C PHE A 402 12.98 -12.21 -16.30
N LEU A 403 11.83 -12.83 -16.50
CA LEU A 403 10.52 -12.28 -16.22
C LEU A 403 10.00 -12.80 -14.88
N TYR A 404 9.36 -11.95 -14.10
CA TYR A 404 8.85 -12.28 -12.78
C TYR A 404 7.32 -12.21 -12.75
N GLY A 405 6.73 -13.01 -11.88
CA GLY A 405 5.29 -13.01 -11.69
C GLY A 405 4.89 -13.52 -10.31
N PHE A 406 3.59 -13.40 -10.02
CA PHE A 406 3.01 -13.93 -8.80
C PHE A 406 1.88 -14.90 -9.10
N THR A 407 1.92 -16.05 -8.42
CA THR A 407 0.81 -16.99 -8.42
C THR A 407 -0.43 -16.40 -7.77
N GLU A 408 -1.57 -17.06 -7.93
CA GLU A 408 -2.79 -16.71 -7.21
C GLU A 408 -2.58 -16.73 -5.68
N ASN A 409 -1.80 -17.66 -5.15
CA ASN A 409 -1.44 -17.73 -3.73
C ASN A 409 -0.10 -17.03 -3.38
N TYR A 410 0.28 -16.03 -4.18
CA TYR A 410 1.35 -15.08 -3.89
C TYR A 410 2.79 -15.64 -3.85
N VAL A 411 3.04 -16.79 -4.46
CA VAL A 411 4.41 -17.27 -4.68
C VAL A 411 5.04 -16.44 -5.80
N LYS A 412 6.20 -15.84 -5.54
CA LYS A 412 6.95 -15.13 -6.57
C LYS A 412 7.74 -16.15 -7.40
N VAL A 413 7.47 -16.15 -8.68
CA VAL A 413 8.13 -17.03 -9.65
C VAL A 413 8.99 -16.25 -10.62
N LYS A 414 9.96 -16.93 -11.24
CA LYS A 414 10.75 -16.42 -12.36
C LYS A 414 10.83 -17.44 -13.49
N THR A 415 10.88 -16.93 -14.73
CA THR A 415 11.08 -17.69 -15.96
C THR A 415 12.02 -16.91 -16.87
N PRO A 416 12.73 -17.53 -17.83
CA PRO A 416 13.43 -16.77 -18.87
C PRO A 416 12.51 -15.75 -19.52
N PHE A 417 13.05 -14.59 -19.89
CA PHE A 417 12.26 -13.51 -20.46
C PHE A 417 11.55 -13.94 -21.75
N SER A 418 10.25 -13.63 -21.83
CA SER A 418 9.44 -13.70 -23.04
C SER A 418 8.44 -12.57 -23.03
N ALA A 419 8.46 -11.72 -24.06
CA ALA A 419 7.55 -10.58 -24.19
C ALA A 419 6.08 -11.01 -24.27
N GLU A 420 5.78 -12.18 -24.78
CA GLU A 420 4.44 -12.75 -24.91
C GLU A 420 3.78 -13.06 -23.56
N LEU A 421 4.59 -13.26 -22.52
CA LEU A 421 4.10 -13.54 -21.16
C LEU A 421 3.75 -12.27 -20.37
N ILE A 422 4.21 -11.11 -20.82
CA ILE A 422 3.97 -9.84 -20.12
C ILE A 422 2.46 -9.60 -19.98
N ASN A 423 2.01 -9.34 -18.75
CA ASN A 423 0.61 -9.10 -18.41
C ASN A 423 -0.34 -10.27 -18.79
N GLN A 424 0.18 -11.49 -18.90
CA GLN A 424 -0.62 -12.70 -19.12
C GLN A 424 -0.74 -13.52 -17.85
N ILE A 425 -1.93 -14.09 -17.66
CA ILE A 425 -2.14 -15.15 -16.65
C ILE A 425 -2.00 -16.49 -17.35
N VAL A 426 -1.00 -17.24 -16.94
CA VAL A 426 -0.70 -18.55 -17.55
C VAL A 426 -0.60 -19.66 -16.51
N ASP A 427 -0.94 -20.87 -16.89
CA ASP A 427 -0.75 -22.07 -16.07
C ASP A 427 0.72 -22.49 -16.08
N ILE A 428 1.27 -22.67 -14.89
CA ILE A 428 2.67 -23.11 -14.70
C ILE A 428 2.74 -24.27 -13.72
N GLN A 429 3.80 -25.06 -13.79
CA GLN A 429 4.19 -25.97 -12.72
C GLN A 429 5.41 -25.41 -12.00
N ILE A 430 5.36 -25.29 -10.67
CA ILE A 430 6.51 -24.91 -9.86
C ILE A 430 7.47 -26.10 -9.81
N THR A 431 8.72 -25.93 -10.26
CA THR A 431 9.69 -27.01 -10.40
C THR A 431 10.67 -27.09 -9.23
N GLU A 432 11.21 -25.95 -8.84
CA GLU A 432 12.21 -25.87 -7.77
C GLU A 432 12.26 -24.46 -7.16
N ILE A 433 12.90 -24.32 -6.01
CA ILE A 433 13.24 -23.03 -5.42
C ILE A 433 14.72 -22.76 -5.69
N ASP A 434 15.01 -21.64 -6.37
CA ASP A 434 16.36 -21.26 -6.72
C ASP A 434 17.14 -20.70 -5.51
N ARG A 435 18.44 -20.49 -5.68
CA ARG A 435 19.36 -19.98 -4.62
C ARG A 435 19.00 -18.59 -4.12
N ASP A 436 18.32 -17.78 -4.95
CA ASP A 436 17.80 -16.47 -4.57
C ASP A 436 16.48 -16.52 -3.79
N GLY A 437 15.96 -17.73 -3.51
CA GLY A 437 14.71 -17.96 -2.80
C GLY A 437 13.45 -17.73 -3.63
N LEU A 438 13.56 -17.61 -4.96
CA LEU A 438 12.45 -17.52 -5.89
C LEU A 438 12.11 -18.91 -6.48
N ALA A 439 10.84 -19.09 -6.82
CA ALA A 439 10.40 -20.32 -7.47
C ALA A 439 10.71 -20.26 -8.98
N LYS A 440 11.30 -21.32 -9.52
CA LYS A 440 11.35 -21.57 -10.97
C LYS A 440 10.09 -22.31 -11.40
N CYS A 441 9.66 -22.08 -12.63
CA CYS A 441 8.48 -22.73 -13.16
C CYS A 441 8.67 -23.20 -14.60
N LEU A 442 7.92 -24.24 -14.94
CA LEU A 442 7.67 -24.69 -16.30
C LEU A 442 6.31 -24.15 -16.75
N ILE A 443 6.27 -23.48 -17.89
CA ILE A 443 5.02 -23.04 -18.49
C ILE A 443 4.33 -24.27 -19.08
N LEU A 444 3.11 -24.52 -18.62
CA LEU A 444 2.29 -25.59 -19.14
C LEU A 444 1.62 -25.06 -20.41
N ALA A 445 2.06 -25.59 -21.57
CA ALA A 445 1.61 -25.13 -22.86
C ALA A 445 0.06 -25.16 -22.95
N ASN A 446 -0.53 -24.00 -23.16
CA ASN A 446 -1.70 -23.80 -23.97
C ASN A 446 -1.58 -22.41 -24.62
N PHE A 447 -0.51 -22.15 -25.36
CA PHE A 447 -0.59 -21.27 -26.50
C PHE A 447 -1.24 -22.11 -27.63
N ALA A 448 -2.47 -22.57 -27.39
CA ALA A 448 -3.29 -23.09 -28.45
C ALA A 448 -3.80 -21.89 -29.22
N GLU A 449 -3.23 -21.73 -30.42
CA GLU A 449 -3.85 -21.15 -31.61
C GLU A 449 -4.83 -19.99 -31.36
N ILE A 450 -4.32 -18.77 -31.45
CA ILE A 450 -5.11 -17.62 -31.91
C ILE A 450 -4.54 -17.16 -33.24
#